data_7288250ab42a24285dcdf11d4f9c1592
#
_entry.id   7288250ab42a24285dcdf11d4f9c1592
#
_cell.length_a   1.000
_cell.length_b   1.000
_cell.length_c   1.000
_cell.angle_alpha   90.00
_cell.angle_beta   90.00
_cell.angle_gamma   90.00
#
_symmetry.space_group_name_H-M   'P 1'
#
loop_
_entity.id
_entity.type
_entity.pdbx_description
1 polymer ?
#
loop_
_entity_poly.entity_id
_entity_poly.type
_entity_poly.pdbx_seq_one_letter_code
_entity_poly.pdbx_strand_id
1 'polypeptide(L)'
;EKVFDRLKKEFEHLVEHGIPEDVFACAQRSVYGHYMRSSERVTGVATTLFNCHFPGVDMYELLEIAANATPESVIERVKATYAPENSALSVVKP
;
A
#
# COMPACT_ATOMS: atom_id res chain seq x y z
N GLU A 1 13.49 -3.82 -17.78
CA GLU A 1 13.91 -2.41 -17.91
C GLU A 1 12.73 -1.49 -18.27
N LYS A 2 12.08 -1.63 -19.44
CA LYS A 2 10.95 -0.77 -19.86
C LYS A 2 9.78 -0.70 -18.85
N VAL A 3 9.44 -1.81 -18.22
CA VAL A 3 8.36 -1.85 -17.19
C VAL A 3 8.78 -1.08 -15.94
N PHE A 4 10.02 -1.22 -15.52
CA PHE A 4 10.57 -0.53 -14.37
C PHE A 4 10.63 0.99 -14.58
N ASP A 5 11.06 1.42 -15.77
CA ASP A 5 11.10 2.83 -16.13
C ASP A 5 9.69 3.44 -16.20
N ARG A 6 8.71 2.64 -16.67
CA ARG A 6 7.31 3.06 -16.66
C ARG A 6 6.74 3.20 -15.25
N LEU A 7 7.03 2.24 -14.37
CA LEU A 7 6.63 2.32 -12.96
C LEU A 7 7.19 3.56 -12.27
N LYS A 8 8.47 3.89 -12.50
CA LYS A 8 9.07 5.12 -11.96
C LYS A 8 8.32 6.37 -12.43
N LYS A 9 8.03 6.47 -13.71
CA LYS A 9 7.28 7.60 -14.27
C LYS A 9 5.87 7.72 -13.69
N GLU A 10 5.19 6.59 -13.46
CA GLU A 10 3.87 6.60 -12.83
C GLU A 10 3.93 7.06 -11.36
N PHE A 11 4.97 6.68 -10.62
CA PHE A 11 5.18 7.18 -9.26
C PHE A 11 5.50 8.69 -9.25
N GLU A 12 6.36 9.17 -10.14
CA GLU A 12 6.65 10.59 -10.29
C GLU A 12 5.39 11.38 -10.62
N HIS A 13 4.58 10.88 -11.56
CA HIS A 13 3.30 11.47 -11.93
C HIS A 13 2.32 11.53 -10.74
N LEU A 14 2.23 10.45 -9.95
CA LEU A 14 1.40 10.39 -8.75
C LEU A 14 1.84 11.42 -7.69
N VAL A 15 3.15 11.58 -7.52
CA VAL A 15 3.73 12.54 -6.57
C VAL A 15 3.47 13.98 -7.00
N GLU A 16 3.50 14.27 -8.30
CA GLU A 16 3.32 15.62 -8.85
C GLU A 16 1.85 16.04 -8.93
N HIS A 17 0.96 15.13 -9.31
CA HIS A 17 -0.44 15.43 -9.60
C HIS A 17 -1.43 15.00 -8.51
N GLY A 18 -0.96 14.21 -7.54
CA GLY A 18 -1.81 13.65 -6.49
C GLY A 18 -2.62 12.44 -6.94
N ILE A 19 -3.45 11.93 -6.04
CA ILE A 19 -4.37 10.80 -6.29
C ILE A 19 -5.77 11.38 -6.49
N PRO A 20 -6.47 11.10 -7.61
CA PRO A 20 -7.86 11.48 -7.78
C PRO A 20 -8.74 10.93 -6.64
N GLU A 21 -9.66 11.75 -6.15
CA GLU A 21 -10.46 11.43 -4.96
C GLU A 21 -11.33 10.18 -5.15
N ASP A 22 -11.89 9.99 -6.33
CA ASP A 22 -12.68 8.81 -6.69
C ASP A 22 -11.84 7.53 -6.72
N VAL A 23 -10.62 7.61 -7.23
CA VAL A 23 -9.65 6.49 -7.25
C VAL A 23 -9.23 6.14 -5.82
N PHE A 24 -8.94 7.16 -5.00
CA PHE A 24 -8.58 6.96 -3.60
C PHE A 24 -9.73 6.30 -2.83
N ALA A 25 -10.95 6.81 -2.96
CA ALA A 25 -12.13 6.25 -2.29
C ALA A 25 -12.41 4.80 -2.73
N CYS A 26 -12.18 4.47 -3.99
CA CYS A 26 -12.30 3.11 -4.50
C CYS A 26 -11.24 2.19 -3.88
N ALA A 27 -9.99 2.62 -3.83
CA ALA A 27 -8.89 1.89 -3.21
C ALA A 27 -9.14 1.64 -1.71
N GLN A 28 -9.57 2.67 -0.98
CA GLN A 28 -9.88 2.58 0.46
C GLN A 28 -10.99 1.54 0.73
N ARG A 29 -12.07 1.56 -0.04
CA ARG A 29 -13.14 0.54 0.07
C ARG A 29 -12.64 -0.86 -0.27
N SER A 30 -11.76 -0.98 -1.25
CA SER A 30 -11.16 -2.26 -1.64
C SER A 30 -10.29 -2.85 -0.52
N VAL A 31 -9.45 -2.02 0.11
CA VAL A 31 -8.63 -2.41 1.28
C VAL A 31 -9.52 -2.86 2.44
N TYR A 32 -10.54 -2.08 2.77
CA TYR A 32 -11.49 -2.43 3.82
C TYR A 32 -12.22 -3.76 3.52
N GLY A 33 -12.73 -3.93 2.31
CA GLY A 33 -13.42 -5.15 1.89
C GLY A 33 -12.50 -6.39 1.88
N HIS A 34 -11.22 -6.20 1.52
CA HIS A 34 -10.23 -7.27 1.61
C HIS A 34 -9.98 -7.70 3.07
N TYR A 35 -9.83 -6.72 3.95
CA TYR A 35 -9.62 -6.97 5.37
C TYR A 35 -10.80 -7.70 6.00
N MET A 36 -12.03 -7.26 5.73
CA MET A 36 -13.24 -7.92 6.22
C MET A 36 -13.33 -9.39 5.76
N ARG A 37 -13.11 -9.65 4.45
CA ARG A 37 -13.11 -11.04 3.93
C ARG A 37 -12.00 -11.89 4.54
N SER A 38 -10.83 -11.31 4.80
CA SER A 38 -9.73 -12.01 5.47
C SER A 38 -10.10 -12.39 6.90
N SER A 39 -10.81 -11.52 7.60
CA SER A 39 -11.24 -11.71 8.99
C SER A 39 -12.34 -12.78 9.16
N GLU A 40 -13.03 -13.16 8.10
CA GLU A 40 -14.02 -14.26 8.11
C GLU A 40 -13.37 -15.64 8.20
N ARG A 41 -12.05 -15.74 7.94
CA ARG A 41 -11.32 -17.01 7.95
C ARG A 41 -10.33 -17.06 9.11
N VAL A 42 -10.32 -18.16 9.83
CA VAL A 42 -9.39 -18.39 10.95
C VAL A 42 -7.92 -18.23 10.49
N THR A 43 -7.58 -18.76 9.32
CA THR A 43 -6.24 -18.60 8.74
C THR A 43 -5.92 -17.15 8.39
N GLY A 44 -6.90 -16.38 7.92
CA GLY A 44 -6.74 -14.95 7.63
C GLY A 44 -6.47 -14.14 8.90
N VAL A 45 -7.23 -14.39 9.96
CA VAL A 45 -7.02 -13.75 11.27
C VAL A 45 -5.64 -14.12 11.82
N ALA A 46 -5.27 -15.41 11.79
CA ALA A 46 -3.97 -15.85 12.27
C ALA A 46 -2.80 -15.20 11.49
N THR A 47 -2.91 -15.12 10.17
CA THR A 47 -1.90 -14.46 9.33
C THR A 47 -1.80 -12.97 9.64
N THR A 48 -2.92 -12.29 9.82
CA THR A 48 -2.93 -10.86 10.17
C THR A 48 -2.31 -10.61 11.53
N LEU A 49 -2.67 -11.40 12.56
CA LEU A 49 -2.06 -11.31 13.88
C LEU A 49 -0.55 -11.55 13.84
N PHE A 50 -0.10 -12.54 13.08
CA PHE A 50 1.31 -12.83 12.89
C PHE A 50 2.05 -11.65 12.25
N ASN A 51 1.51 -11.09 11.17
CA ASN A 51 2.12 -9.94 10.47
C ASN A 51 2.12 -8.66 11.31
N CYS A 52 1.17 -8.49 12.21
CA CYS A 52 1.11 -7.35 13.11
C CYS A 52 2.04 -7.50 14.32
N HIS A 53 2.26 -8.72 14.77
CA HIS A 53 3.06 -9.00 15.96
C HIS A 53 4.52 -8.52 15.83
N PHE A 54 5.17 -8.79 14.71
CA PHE A 54 6.57 -8.44 14.51
C PHE A 54 6.84 -6.94 14.47
N PRO A 55 6.07 -6.11 13.75
CA PRO A 55 6.23 -4.66 13.79
C PRO A 55 5.63 -4.02 15.06
N GLY A 56 4.97 -4.80 15.94
CA GLY A 56 4.35 -4.28 17.16
C GLY A 56 3.10 -3.43 16.91
N VAL A 57 2.37 -3.73 15.85
CA VAL A 57 1.13 -3.02 15.47
C VAL A 57 -0.08 -3.81 15.97
N ASP A 58 -1.09 -3.11 16.49
CA ASP A 58 -2.36 -3.74 16.83
C ASP A 58 -3.17 -4.00 15.55
N MET A 59 -3.70 -5.23 15.44
CA MET A 59 -4.53 -5.62 14.30
C MET A 59 -5.77 -4.71 14.14
N TYR A 60 -6.34 -4.24 15.24
CA TYR A 60 -7.53 -3.37 15.21
C TYR A 60 -7.20 -1.95 14.79
N GLU A 61 -5.99 -1.45 15.09
CA GLU A 61 -5.52 -0.14 14.63
C GLU A 61 -5.38 -0.07 13.11
N LEU A 62 -5.15 -1.20 12.43
CA LEU A 62 -5.03 -1.21 10.95
C LEU A 62 -6.30 -0.71 10.26
N LEU A 63 -7.48 -1.03 10.79
CA LEU A 63 -8.75 -0.55 10.25
C LEU A 63 -8.93 0.95 10.45
N GLU A 64 -8.54 1.46 11.61
CA GLU A 64 -8.58 2.90 11.91
C GLU A 64 -7.60 3.66 11.04
N ILE A 65 -6.40 3.15 10.84
CA ILE A 65 -5.39 3.73 9.95
C ILE A 65 -5.93 3.78 8.51
N ALA A 66 -6.53 2.69 8.02
CA ALA A 66 -7.10 2.64 6.68
C ALA A 66 -8.30 3.58 6.51
N ALA A 67 -9.14 3.71 7.55
CA ALA A 67 -10.30 4.60 7.54
C ALA A 67 -9.91 6.09 7.58
N ASN A 68 -8.84 6.41 8.31
CA ASN A 68 -8.35 7.78 8.49
C ASN A 68 -7.25 8.19 7.49
N ALA A 69 -6.85 7.28 6.59
CA ALA A 69 -5.89 7.59 5.54
C ALA A 69 -6.43 8.69 4.61
N THR A 70 -5.56 9.60 4.22
CA THR A 70 -5.86 10.65 3.24
C THR A 70 -4.97 10.51 2.01
N PRO A 71 -5.37 11.04 0.84
CA PRO A 71 -4.51 11.05 -0.34
C PRO A 71 -3.13 11.61 -0.06
N GLU A 72 -3.04 12.67 0.74
CA GLU A 72 -1.79 13.35 1.11
C GLU A 72 -0.88 12.42 1.93
N SER A 73 -1.43 11.73 2.93
CA SER A 73 -0.67 10.80 3.77
C SER A 73 -0.11 9.63 2.96
N VAL A 74 -0.87 9.15 1.97
CA VAL A 74 -0.43 8.10 1.05
C VAL A 74 0.70 8.60 0.15
N ILE A 75 0.59 9.82 -0.40
CA ILE A 75 1.63 10.44 -1.22
C ILE A 75 2.92 10.65 -0.44
N GLU A 76 2.85 11.12 0.79
CA GLU A 76 4.04 11.25 1.65
C GLU A 76 4.71 9.89 1.87
N ARG A 77 3.93 8.85 2.09
CA ARG A 77 4.46 7.48 2.23
C ARG A 77 5.09 6.98 0.94
N VAL A 78 4.47 7.26 -0.21
CA VAL A 78 5.01 6.91 -1.53
C VAL A 78 6.36 7.61 -1.73
N LYS A 79 6.47 8.91 -1.45
CA LYS A 79 7.73 9.66 -1.54
C LYS A 79 8.84 9.03 -0.69
N ALA A 80 8.52 8.68 0.55
CA ALA A 80 9.50 8.09 1.47
C ALA A 80 9.94 6.68 1.06
N THR A 81 9.02 5.88 0.49
CA THR A 81 9.29 4.46 0.20
C THR A 81 9.88 4.25 -1.19
N TYR A 82 9.39 4.99 -2.18
CA TYR A 82 9.75 4.80 -3.61
C TYR A 82 10.71 5.88 -4.12
N ALA A 83 11.47 6.50 -3.25
CA ALA A 83 12.57 7.36 -3.66
C ALA A 83 13.54 6.57 -4.57
N PRO A 84 14.11 7.18 -5.62
CA PRO A 84 14.99 6.50 -6.59
C PRO A 84 16.12 5.69 -5.93
N GLU A 85 16.66 6.21 -4.82
CA GLU A 85 17.71 5.57 -4.03
C GLU A 85 17.25 4.30 -3.29
N ASN A 86 15.95 4.14 -3.07
CA ASN A 86 15.37 3.00 -2.37
C ASN A 86 14.93 1.88 -3.32
N SER A 87 15.22 2.00 -4.61
CA SER A 87 14.76 1.04 -5.61
C SER A 87 15.90 0.24 -6.22
N ALA A 88 15.72 -1.08 -6.37
CA ALA A 88 16.64 -1.97 -7.05
C ALA A 88 15.91 -2.83 -8.07
N LEU A 89 16.55 -3.05 -9.21
CA LEU A 89 16.00 -3.91 -10.27
C LEU A 89 16.87 -5.16 -10.41
N SER A 90 16.26 -6.33 -10.21
CA SER A 90 16.86 -7.62 -10.55
C SER A 90 16.20 -8.18 -11.80
N VAL A 91 17.00 -8.55 -12.80
CA VAL A 91 16.54 -9.12 -14.07
C VAL A 91 17.15 -10.49 -14.27
N VAL A 92 16.32 -11.51 -14.36
CA VAL A 92 16.73 -12.86 -14.76
C VAL A 92 16.41 -13.01 -16.24
N LYS A 93 17.43 -13.30 -17.03
CA LYS A 93 17.31 -13.60 -18.46
C LYS A 93 17.45 -15.10 -18.68
N PRO A 94 16.70 -15.69 -19.64
CA PRO A 94 16.86 -17.08 -20.02
C PRO A 94 18.23 -17.34 -20.67
#